data_beb3bd6a45cf5662d530b3e789f41526
#
_entry.id   beb3bd6a45cf5662d530b3e789f41526
#
_cell.length_a   1.000
_cell.length_b   1.000
_cell.length_c   1.000
_cell.angle_alpha   90.00
_cell.angle_beta   90.00
_cell.angle_gamma   90.00
#
_symmetry.space_group_name_H-M   'P 1'
#
loop_
_entity.id
_entity.type
_entity.pdbx_description
1 polymer ?
#
loop_
_entity_poly.entity_id
_entity_poly.type
_entity_poly.pdbx_seq_one_letter_code
_entity_poly.pdbx_strand_id
1 'polypeptide(L)'
;MMKGMFKRALAGVAAAALAATGLALGAGAANAVNADKNGVVTADATFTFTGNTAGKSLTAYKIADYVQYGTGPDFVYGVQTNADNKQAVETALAAATTRPQYNAQTDGDAMAWAAQKGALDDDRSVSAPWSEGTTRKFAQALAADADDLKNGTKFDLNANTVNLDAGVYLFVDATNSDHTSDKTDPIAMIVYSGDVNGGKLTDPAKGRQIALKNYVTSVTMTVNGKETTTASAGQTLNYVITGKAPITTYNATTGDKSNYKFVDTPGEGQTIDFDSITVTVGTYTLKSGTDYVKPTKLDDNGSFTIDLTEYMKTLAPSAERVDVKVTYTATMTDAASVPNSVVVYDNEATAKDTTTVTSSSFSFTKTDAQDKHVGKSDATFKIYAAEDVEDNTAVDPTGNNASTDEDGTVSFSGLADGTYTVEETANSDEYIDNFAKFEVTIADGKVTGIKGTDIWGLAQDAESIEDYTVMNVKSVTQLPMTGAAGTALFTVLGLLIAGAGALVYMKSRNVKHALRG
;
A
#
# COMPACT_ATOMS: atom_id res chain seq x y z
N MET A 1 8.91 29.17 -32.40
CA MET A 1 8.14 28.87 -31.19
C MET A 1 6.79 28.25 -31.55
N MET A 2 6.76 27.24 -32.42
CA MET A 2 5.53 26.59 -32.91
C MET A 2 5.71 25.09 -33.17
N LYS A 3 6.53 24.38 -32.40
CA LYS A 3 6.79 22.94 -32.57
C LYS A 3 6.41 22.08 -31.35
N GLY A 4 5.72 22.64 -30.34
CA GLY A 4 5.39 21.95 -29.10
C GLY A 4 3.94 21.48 -28.94
N MET A 5 3.05 21.83 -29.85
CA MET A 5 1.60 21.61 -29.67
C MET A 5 1.04 20.28 -30.22
N PHE A 6 1.81 19.53 -31.00
CA PHE A 6 1.30 18.31 -31.66
C PHE A 6 1.63 16.97 -30.95
N LYS A 7 2.37 16.98 -29.83
CA LYS A 7 2.81 15.73 -29.17
C LYS A 7 2.01 15.31 -27.93
N ARG A 8 0.95 16.02 -27.57
CA ARG A 8 0.14 15.71 -26.36
C ARG A 8 -1.26 15.19 -26.62
N ALA A 9 -1.61 14.92 -27.86
CA ALA A 9 -2.97 14.49 -28.25
C ALA A 9 -3.24 12.99 -28.11
N LEU A 10 -2.32 12.18 -27.57
CA LEU A 10 -2.50 10.72 -27.48
C LEU A 10 -2.59 10.16 -26.05
N ALA A 11 -2.46 10.97 -25.02
CA ALA A 11 -2.45 10.49 -23.63
C ALA A 11 -3.72 10.83 -22.84
N GLY A 12 -4.76 11.28 -23.46
CA GLY A 12 -5.98 11.66 -22.77
C GLY A 12 -7.11 11.79 -23.74
N VAL A 13 -7.57 10.68 -24.29
CA VAL A 13 -8.80 10.68 -25.11
C VAL A 13 -10.01 10.65 -24.18
N ALA A 14 -10.01 11.43 -23.14
CA ALA A 14 -11.21 11.62 -22.36
C ALA A 14 -11.56 13.09 -22.13
N ALA A 15 -10.78 14.02 -22.58
CA ALA A 15 -11.10 15.42 -22.41
C ALA A 15 -10.50 16.26 -23.52
N ALA A 16 -10.85 15.97 -24.78
CA ALA A 16 -10.68 17.01 -25.73
C ALA A 16 -11.86 17.98 -25.53
N ALA A 17 -11.57 18.99 -24.79
CA ALA A 17 -12.11 20.34 -24.87
C ALA A 17 -13.50 20.45 -25.50
N LEU A 18 -14.54 20.24 -24.74
CA LEU A 18 -15.70 21.10 -24.81
C LEU A 18 -15.34 22.47 -24.20
N ALA A 19 -14.17 22.98 -24.48
CA ALA A 19 -13.85 24.38 -24.25
C ALA A 19 -14.55 25.20 -25.32
N ALA A 20 -15.86 25.13 -25.31
CA ALA A 20 -16.65 26.20 -25.83
C ALA A 20 -16.57 27.33 -24.82
N THR A 21 -15.52 28.12 -24.88
CA THR A 21 -15.52 29.45 -24.32
C THR A 21 -16.73 30.18 -24.84
N GLY A 22 -17.81 30.16 -24.06
CA GLY A 22 -19.04 30.85 -24.31
C GLY A 22 -19.75 30.41 -25.60
N LEU A 23 -21.04 30.37 -25.60
CA LEU A 23 -21.90 30.44 -26.80
C LEU A 23 -21.40 31.57 -27.69
N ALA A 24 -20.35 31.31 -28.47
CA ALA A 24 -19.85 32.30 -29.39
C ALA A 24 -20.77 32.24 -30.62
N LEU A 25 -21.71 33.15 -30.64
CA LEU A 25 -22.45 33.52 -31.81
C LEU A 25 -21.47 33.95 -32.91
N GLY A 26 -21.14 33.06 -33.78
CA GLY A 26 -20.25 33.32 -34.92
C GLY A 26 -20.53 32.35 -36.05
N ALA A 27 -21.08 32.87 -37.14
CA ALA A 27 -21.25 32.17 -38.37
C ALA A 27 -19.91 31.63 -38.90
N GLY A 28 -19.64 30.34 -38.66
CA GLY A 28 -18.64 29.58 -39.38
C GLY A 28 -19.39 28.52 -40.16
N ALA A 29 -18.93 28.14 -41.32
CA ALA A 29 -19.56 27.14 -42.16
C ALA A 29 -19.66 25.79 -41.42
N ALA A 30 -20.66 25.66 -40.57
CA ALA A 30 -21.06 24.39 -39.98
C ALA A 30 -21.92 23.66 -41.01
N ASN A 31 -21.66 22.38 -41.20
CA ASN A 31 -22.52 21.55 -42.04
C ASN A 31 -23.83 21.28 -41.28
N ALA A 32 -24.97 21.63 -41.86
CA ALA A 32 -26.26 21.29 -41.29
C ALA A 32 -26.40 19.76 -41.24
N VAL A 33 -26.74 19.24 -40.09
CA VAL A 33 -27.03 17.81 -39.88
C VAL A 33 -28.49 17.63 -39.51
N ASN A 34 -29.01 16.42 -39.63
CA ASN A 34 -30.37 16.12 -39.24
C ASN A 34 -30.58 16.46 -37.74
N ALA A 35 -31.62 17.26 -37.49
CA ALA A 35 -32.08 17.59 -36.13
C ALA A 35 -33.59 17.32 -36.04
N ASP A 36 -34.05 17.00 -34.85
CA ASP A 36 -35.46 16.83 -34.57
C ASP A 36 -36.19 18.19 -34.47
N LYS A 37 -37.47 18.17 -34.19
CA LYS A 37 -38.30 19.37 -34.03
C LYS A 37 -37.88 20.29 -32.87
N ASN A 38 -37.11 19.77 -31.93
CA ASN A 38 -36.59 20.50 -30.78
C ASN A 38 -35.15 21.01 -31.00
N GLY A 39 -34.59 20.76 -32.21
CA GLY A 39 -33.22 21.11 -32.57
C GLY A 39 -32.16 20.10 -32.10
N VAL A 40 -32.56 18.98 -31.50
CA VAL A 40 -31.61 17.92 -31.09
C VAL A 40 -31.08 17.22 -32.34
N VAL A 41 -29.76 17.11 -32.41
CA VAL A 41 -29.09 16.45 -33.55
C VAL A 41 -29.29 14.94 -33.45
N THR A 42 -29.86 14.35 -34.52
CA THR A 42 -30.15 12.90 -34.63
C THR A 42 -29.30 12.22 -35.70
N ALA A 43 -28.30 12.91 -36.25
CA ALA A 43 -27.39 12.33 -37.23
C ALA A 43 -26.49 11.29 -36.59
N ASP A 44 -26.26 10.17 -37.25
CA ASP A 44 -25.39 9.10 -36.77
C ASP A 44 -23.93 9.53 -36.78
N ALA A 45 -23.24 9.21 -35.69
CA ALA A 45 -21.80 9.34 -35.53
C ALA A 45 -21.16 7.96 -35.28
N THR A 46 -20.09 7.67 -36.01
CA THR A 46 -19.36 6.40 -35.85
C THR A 46 -18.26 6.54 -34.84
N PHE A 47 -18.30 5.72 -33.78
CA PHE A 47 -17.21 5.58 -32.81
C PHE A 47 -16.40 4.33 -33.14
N THR A 48 -15.10 4.51 -33.39
CA THR A 48 -14.18 3.43 -33.74
C THR A 48 -13.20 3.20 -32.60
N PHE A 49 -13.13 1.97 -32.12
CA PHE A 49 -12.28 1.60 -31.02
C PHE A 49 -11.03 0.88 -31.52
N THR A 50 -9.88 1.21 -30.98
CA THR A 50 -8.58 0.59 -31.25
C THR A 50 -7.93 0.17 -29.91
N GLY A 51 -6.88 -0.64 -29.97
CA GLY A 51 -6.22 -1.17 -28.79
C GLY A 51 -6.79 -2.52 -28.38
N ASN A 52 -6.87 -2.79 -27.08
CA ASN A 52 -7.35 -4.07 -26.57
C ASN A 52 -8.88 -4.16 -26.61
N THR A 53 -9.43 -4.57 -27.76
CA THR A 53 -10.87 -4.68 -28.00
C THR A 53 -11.39 -6.13 -27.92
N ALA A 54 -10.50 -7.11 -27.98
CA ALA A 54 -10.88 -8.53 -28.07
C ALA A 54 -11.64 -9.00 -26.81
N GLY A 55 -12.80 -9.62 -27.01
CA GLY A 55 -13.63 -10.17 -25.95
C GLY A 55 -14.27 -9.13 -25.03
N LYS A 56 -14.28 -7.84 -25.40
CA LYS A 56 -14.85 -6.78 -24.59
C LYS A 56 -16.19 -6.31 -25.12
N SER A 57 -17.07 -5.95 -24.19
CA SER A 57 -18.35 -5.30 -24.46
C SER A 57 -18.39 -3.97 -23.70
N LEU A 58 -18.91 -2.94 -24.33
CA LEU A 58 -19.16 -1.65 -23.69
C LEU A 58 -20.66 -1.36 -23.68
N THR A 59 -21.07 -0.55 -22.71
CA THR A 59 -22.38 0.10 -22.71
C THR A 59 -22.17 1.59 -22.89
N ALA A 60 -22.84 2.18 -23.91
CA ALA A 60 -22.84 3.61 -24.16
C ALA A 60 -24.06 4.26 -23.54
N TYR A 61 -23.88 5.22 -22.64
CA TYR A 61 -24.96 6.05 -22.10
C TYR A 61 -24.81 7.48 -22.63
N LYS A 62 -25.85 8.01 -23.31
CA LYS A 62 -25.83 9.38 -23.76
C LYS A 62 -26.01 10.33 -22.59
N ILE A 63 -25.03 11.16 -22.30
CA ILE A 63 -25.04 12.10 -21.18
C ILE A 63 -25.29 13.53 -21.59
N ALA A 64 -25.08 13.86 -22.89
CA ALA A 64 -25.48 15.14 -23.44
C ALA A 64 -25.86 15.02 -24.93
N ASP A 65 -26.82 15.85 -25.31
CA ASP A 65 -27.28 16.05 -26.67
C ASP A 65 -26.62 17.27 -27.28
N TYR A 66 -26.36 17.23 -28.59
CA TYR A 66 -26.10 18.43 -29.36
C TYR A 66 -27.39 19.04 -29.83
N VAL A 67 -27.49 20.36 -29.72
CA VAL A 67 -28.66 21.11 -30.12
C VAL A 67 -28.29 22.17 -31.13
N GLN A 68 -29.00 22.20 -32.23
CA GLN A 68 -28.88 23.24 -33.25
C GLN A 68 -29.79 24.41 -32.89
N TYR A 69 -29.20 25.59 -32.73
CA TYR A 69 -29.90 26.84 -32.49
C TYR A 69 -29.89 27.69 -33.73
N GLY A 70 -31.06 28.15 -34.15
CA GLY A 70 -31.23 28.95 -35.36
C GLY A 70 -31.52 28.11 -36.60
N THR A 71 -31.90 28.77 -37.66
CA THR A 71 -32.23 28.19 -38.98
C THR A 71 -31.50 28.95 -40.08
N GLY A 72 -31.24 28.27 -41.21
CA GLY A 72 -30.50 28.88 -42.32
C GLY A 72 -28.98 28.88 -42.10
N PRO A 73 -28.21 29.74 -42.76
CA PRO A 73 -26.75 29.68 -42.75
C PRO A 73 -26.11 30.14 -41.43
N ASP A 74 -26.87 30.76 -40.53
CA ASP A 74 -26.36 31.37 -39.26
C ASP A 74 -26.65 30.50 -38.04
N PHE A 75 -26.96 29.22 -38.20
CA PHE A 75 -27.18 28.34 -37.07
C PHE A 75 -25.88 28.08 -36.29
N VAL A 76 -26.03 27.72 -34.99
CA VAL A 76 -24.93 27.30 -34.15
C VAL A 76 -25.31 26.04 -33.40
N TYR A 77 -24.30 25.22 -33.06
CA TYR A 77 -24.50 24.08 -32.19
C TYR A 77 -24.15 24.42 -30.76
N GLY A 78 -24.97 23.92 -29.83
CA GLY A 78 -24.70 23.90 -28.39
C GLY A 78 -24.79 22.50 -27.84
N VAL A 79 -24.50 22.37 -26.57
CA VAL A 79 -24.63 21.13 -25.80
C VAL A 79 -25.68 21.31 -24.72
N GLN A 80 -26.49 20.27 -24.50
CA GLN A 80 -27.50 20.22 -23.44
C GLN A 80 -27.43 18.87 -22.75
N THR A 81 -27.59 18.84 -21.42
CA THR A 81 -27.66 17.58 -20.65
C THR A 81 -28.78 16.71 -21.20
N ASN A 82 -28.51 15.45 -21.46
CA ASN A 82 -29.52 14.50 -21.89
C ASN A 82 -30.62 14.36 -20.85
N ALA A 83 -31.88 14.49 -21.26
CA ALA A 83 -33.02 14.58 -20.33
C ALA A 83 -33.19 13.33 -19.47
N ASP A 84 -32.94 12.13 -20.06
CA ASP A 84 -33.10 10.85 -19.38
C ASP A 84 -32.07 10.60 -18.29
N ASN A 85 -30.87 11.18 -18.43
CA ASN A 85 -29.73 11.01 -17.54
C ASN A 85 -29.41 12.28 -16.72
N LYS A 86 -30.29 13.27 -16.75
CA LYS A 86 -30.05 14.60 -16.16
C LYS A 86 -29.64 14.52 -14.69
N GLN A 87 -30.38 13.81 -13.85
CA GLN A 87 -30.12 13.74 -12.41
C GLN A 87 -28.76 13.10 -12.12
N ALA A 88 -28.41 12.01 -12.78
CA ALA A 88 -27.12 11.34 -12.61
C ALA A 88 -25.96 12.25 -13.03
N VAL A 89 -26.11 12.94 -14.17
CA VAL A 89 -25.12 13.89 -14.69
C VAL A 89 -24.91 15.06 -13.71
N GLU A 90 -25.99 15.67 -13.20
CA GLU A 90 -25.92 16.75 -12.23
C GLU A 90 -25.22 16.34 -10.92
N THR A 91 -25.57 15.16 -10.40
CA THR A 91 -24.96 14.60 -9.17
C THR A 91 -23.46 14.32 -9.37
N ALA A 92 -23.11 13.62 -10.45
CA ALA A 92 -21.72 13.28 -10.74
C ALA A 92 -20.86 14.52 -11.00
N LEU A 93 -21.42 15.53 -11.72
CA LEU A 93 -20.70 16.77 -11.99
C LEU A 93 -20.44 17.57 -10.72
N ALA A 94 -21.43 17.66 -9.83
CA ALA A 94 -21.28 18.33 -8.55
C ALA A 94 -20.22 17.64 -7.64
N ALA A 95 -20.13 16.32 -7.71
CA ALA A 95 -19.13 15.56 -6.97
C ALA A 95 -17.72 15.70 -7.57
N ALA A 96 -17.60 15.78 -8.90
CA ALA A 96 -16.31 15.82 -9.58
C ALA A 96 -15.66 17.21 -9.59
N THR A 97 -16.47 18.30 -9.53
CA THR A 97 -15.99 19.67 -9.67
C THR A 97 -15.82 20.34 -8.31
N THR A 98 -14.74 21.09 -8.15
CA THR A 98 -14.43 21.78 -6.89
C THR A 98 -14.19 23.28 -7.03
N ARG A 99 -13.61 23.72 -8.18
CA ARG A 99 -13.30 25.15 -8.45
C ARG A 99 -13.34 25.45 -9.94
N PRO A 100 -14.44 25.98 -10.49
CA PRO A 100 -15.73 26.17 -9.82
C PRO A 100 -16.44 24.84 -9.54
N GLN A 101 -17.25 24.80 -8.52
CA GLN A 101 -18.13 23.67 -8.23
C GLN A 101 -19.48 23.89 -8.90
N TYR A 102 -20.00 22.85 -9.56
CA TYR A 102 -21.34 22.89 -10.14
C TYR A 102 -22.42 22.84 -9.05
N ASN A 103 -23.45 23.64 -9.21
CA ASN A 103 -24.63 23.65 -8.34
C ASN A 103 -25.91 23.62 -9.20
N ALA A 104 -26.64 22.53 -9.15
CA ALA A 104 -27.85 22.30 -9.96
C ALA A 104 -28.97 23.33 -9.72
N GLN A 105 -29.02 24.00 -8.57
CA GLN A 105 -30.03 25.01 -8.25
C GLN A 105 -29.73 26.38 -8.87
N THR A 106 -28.47 26.69 -9.17
CA THR A 106 -28.05 28.04 -9.58
C THR A 106 -27.41 28.11 -10.97
N ASP A 107 -26.80 27.02 -11.44
CA ASP A 107 -25.91 27.07 -12.59
C ASP A 107 -26.59 26.63 -13.91
N GLY A 108 -27.85 26.21 -13.85
CA GLY A 108 -28.62 25.80 -15.04
C GLY A 108 -28.24 24.42 -15.56
N ASP A 109 -28.21 24.26 -16.88
CA ASP A 109 -27.90 22.97 -17.50
C ASP A 109 -26.47 22.52 -17.24
N ALA A 110 -26.30 21.28 -16.72
CA ALA A 110 -25.04 20.76 -16.24
C ALA A 110 -23.95 20.68 -17.32
N MET A 111 -24.27 20.11 -18.46
CA MET A 111 -23.29 19.92 -19.55
C MET A 111 -22.99 21.22 -20.28
N ALA A 112 -23.99 22.10 -20.43
CA ALA A 112 -23.75 23.45 -20.95
C ALA A 112 -22.85 24.26 -20.00
N TRP A 113 -23.10 24.20 -18.71
CA TRP A 113 -22.24 24.83 -17.69
C TRP A 113 -20.80 24.27 -17.72
N ALA A 114 -20.65 22.93 -17.76
CA ALA A 114 -19.36 22.30 -17.82
C ALA A 114 -18.56 22.73 -19.08
N ALA A 115 -19.22 22.80 -20.22
CA ALA A 115 -18.64 23.29 -21.47
C ALA A 115 -18.23 24.76 -21.34
N GLN A 116 -19.13 25.62 -20.84
CA GLN A 116 -18.86 27.06 -20.70
C GLN A 116 -17.70 27.36 -19.73
N LYS A 117 -17.57 26.58 -18.66
CA LYS A 117 -16.54 26.77 -17.64
C LYS A 117 -15.24 26.05 -17.95
N GLY A 118 -15.20 25.18 -18.97
CA GLY A 118 -14.07 24.28 -19.21
C GLY A 118 -13.84 23.34 -18.02
N ALA A 119 -14.92 22.94 -17.32
CA ALA A 119 -14.81 22.23 -16.06
C ALA A 119 -14.38 20.76 -16.20
N LEU A 120 -14.60 20.18 -17.38
CA LEU A 120 -14.20 18.81 -17.73
C LEU A 120 -12.92 18.75 -18.56
N ASP A 121 -12.24 19.87 -18.72
CA ASP A 121 -10.98 19.92 -19.42
C ASP A 121 -9.85 19.35 -18.56
N ASP A 122 -8.76 19.03 -19.25
CA ASP A 122 -7.51 18.55 -18.65
C ASP A 122 -7.08 19.45 -17.47
N ASP A 123 -7.17 18.92 -16.25
CA ASP A 123 -6.64 19.61 -15.07
C ASP A 123 -5.13 19.50 -15.07
N ARG A 124 -4.49 20.50 -15.66
CA ARG A 124 -3.02 20.59 -15.76
C ARG A 124 -2.34 20.83 -14.41
N SER A 125 -3.11 21.04 -13.36
CA SER A 125 -2.60 21.26 -12.00
C SER A 125 -2.30 19.95 -11.28
N VAL A 126 -2.83 18.80 -11.74
CA VAL A 126 -2.59 17.50 -11.13
C VAL A 126 -1.48 16.74 -11.85
N SER A 127 -0.67 16.02 -11.09
CA SER A 127 0.45 15.22 -11.61
C SER A 127 0.00 14.00 -12.40
N ALA A 128 -1.22 13.52 -12.16
CA ALA A 128 -1.80 12.33 -12.77
C ALA A 128 -3.24 12.60 -13.24
N PRO A 129 -3.47 13.43 -14.30
CA PRO A 129 -4.81 13.82 -14.73
C PRO A 129 -5.66 12.63 -15.19
N TRP A 130 -5.05 11.54 -15.64
CA TRP A 130 -5.73 10.29 -16.01
C TRP A 130 -6.35 9.54 -14.84
N SER A 131 -5.91 9.78 -13.60
CA SER A 131 -6.48 9.18 -12.37
C SER A 131 -7.19 10.19 -11.47
N GLU A 132 -6.72 11.43 -11.44
CA GLU A 132 -7.14 12.47 -10.49
C GLU A 132 -7.84 13.67 -11.15
N GLY A 133 -7.81 13.77 -12.50
CA GLY A 133 -8.42 14.87 -13.23
C GLY A 133 -9.94 14.90 -13.10
N THR A 134 -10.51 16.09 -13.24
CA THR A 134 -11.97 16.33 -13.07
C THR A 134 -12.81 15.47 -14.01
N THR A 135 -12.40 15.33 -15.28
CA THR A 135 -13.11 14.48 -16.25
C THR A 135 -13.08 13.01 -15.83
N ARG A 136 -11.96 12.52 -15.27
CA ARG A 136 -11.86 11.15 -14.78
C ARG A 136 -12.78 10.92 -13.59
N LYS A 137 -12.79 11.83 -12.62
CA LYS A 137 -13.70 11.77 -11.46
C LYS A 137 -15.16 11.79 -11.86
N PHE A 138 -15.51 12.63 -12.85
CA PHE A 138 -16.85 12.69 -13.41
C PHE A 138 -17.25 11.37 -14.07
N ALA A 139 -16.38 10.81 -14.90
CA ALA A 139 -16.62 9.52 -15.54
C ALA A 139 -16.78 8.37 -14.53
N GLN A 140 -15.95 8.35 -13.49
CA GLN A 140 -16.01 7.35 -12.41
C GLN A 140 -17.29 7.49 -11.58
N ALA A 141 -17.69 8.73 -11.24
CA ALA A 141 -18.92 8.96 -10.51
C ALA A 141 -20.15 8.50 -11.27
N LEU A 142 -20.22 8.79 -12.58
CA LEU A 142 -21.29 8.29 -13.44
C LEU A 142 -21.27 6.75 -13.58
N ALA A 143 -20.10 6.16 -13.68
CA ALA A 143 -19.97 4.71 -13.81
C ALA A 143 -20.32 3.96 -12.53
N ALA A 144 -20.07 4.56 -11.35
CA ALA A 144 -20.46 3.98 -10.07
C ALA A 144 -21.98 3.86 -9.92
N ASP A 145 -22.72 4.79 -10.52
CA ASP A 145 -24.19 4.83 -10.52
C ASP A 145 -24.76 4.41 -11.88
N ALA A 146 -24.06 3.56 -12.65
CA ALA A 146 -24.46 3.17 -14.02
C ALA A 146 -25.85 2.50 -14.08
N ASP A 147 -26.28 1.85 -13.02
CA ASP A 147 -27.63 1.23 -12.93
C ASP A 147 -28.76 2.29 -12.93
N ASP A 148 -28.47 3.51 -12.53
CA ASP A 148 -29.41 4.63 -12.57
C ASP A 148 -29.47 5.33 -13.93
N LEU A 149 -28.49 5.06 -14.81
CA LEU A 149 -28.46 5.60 -16.17
C LEU A 149 -29.46 4.88 -17.06
N LYS A 150 -30.12 5.66 -17.94
CA LYS A 150 -31.17 5.18 -18.85
C LYS A 150 -30.66 5.07 -20.26
N ASN A 151 -31.36 4.23 -21.03
CA ASN A 151 -31.17 4.08 -22.48
C ASN A 151 -29.73 3.70 -22.87
N GLY A 152 -29.07 2.87 -22.07
CA GLY A 152 -27.75 2.35 -22.40
C GLY A 152 -27.76 1.44 -23.62
N THR A 153 -26.89 1.68 -24.57
CA THR A 153 -26.69 0.82 -25.76
C THR A 153 -25.48 -0.07 -25.52
N LYS A 154 -25.74 -1.37 -25.28
CA LYS A 154 -24.66 -2.37 -25.14
C LYS A 154 -24.21 -2.86 -26.51
N PHE A 155 -22.91 -2.96 -26.72
CA PHE A 155 -22.31 -3.45 -27.96
C PHE A 155 -21.00 -4.19 -27.69
N ASP A 156 -20.68 -5.10 -28.62
CA ASP A 156 -19.46 -5.90 -28.59
C ASP A 156 -18.37 -5.22 -29.42
N LEU A 157 -17.16 -5.14 -28.89
CA LEU A 157 -16.01 -4.51 -29.55
C LEU A 157 -15.35 -5.39 -30.62
N ASN A 158 -15.86 -6.60 -30.89
CA ASN A 158 -15.32 -7.44 -31.96
C ASN A 158 -15.44 -6.76 -33.35
N ALA A 159 -16.48 -5.92 -33.55
CA ALA A 159 -16.64 -5.10 -34.75
C ALA A 159 -15.79 -3.82 -34.73
N ASN A 160 -15.18 -3.49 -33.59
CA ASN A 160 -14.39 -2.27 -33.34
C ASN A 160 -15.14 -0.94 -33.62
N THR A 161 -16.42 -0.97 -33.94
CA THR A 161 -17.22 0.24 -34.29
C THR A 161 -18.61 0.15 -33.70
N VAL A 162 -19.18 1.31 -33.35
CA VAL A 162 -20.58 1.49 -33.02
C VAL A 162 -21.08 2.80 -33.62
N ASN A 163 -22.29 2.78 -34.18
CA ASN A 163 -23.00 3.98 -34.68
C ASN A 163 -24.02 4.40 -33.64
N LEU A 164 -23.93 5.62 -33.17
CA LEU A 164 -24.82 6.23 -32.19
C LEU A 164 -25.20 7.64 -32.69
N ASP A 165 -26.32 8.19 -32.22
CA ASP A 165 -26.66 9.58 -32.49
C ASP A 165 -25.53 10.51 -32.01
N ALA A 166 -25.32 11.60 -32.74
CA ALA A 166 -24.32 12.60 -32.32
C ALA A 166 -24.59 13.12 -30.91
N GLY A 167 -23.54 13.23 -30.09
CA GLY A 167 -23.64 13.66 -28.69
C GLY A 167 -22.42 13.33 -27.86
N VAL A 168 -22.59 13.45 -26.54
CA VAL A 168 -21.56 13.08 -25.54
C VAL A 168 -22.01 11.82 -24.84
N TYR A 169 -21.10 10.87 -24.74
CA TYR A 169 -21.37 9.56 -24.15
C TYR A 169 -20.43 9.23 -23.02
N LEU A 170 -20.97 8.55 -22.02
CA LEU A 170 -20.21 7.71 -21.11
C LEU A 170 -20.15 6.30 -21.71
N PHE A 171 -18.95 5.78 -21.95
CA PHE A 171 -18.73 4.37 -22.26
C PHE A 171 -18.24 3.65 -21.02
N VAL A 172 -18.93 2.58 -20.64
CA VAL A 172 -18.60 1.76 -19.46
C VAL A 172 -18.32 0.34 -19.91
N ASP A 173 -17.30 -0.29 -19.34
CA ASP A 173 -17.00 -1.70 -19.57
C ASP A 173 -18.12 -2.57 -18.97
N ALA A 174 -18.80 -3.31 -19.81
CA ALA A 174 -19.88 -4.23 -19.43
C ALA A 174 -19.39 -5.68 -19.26
N THR A 175 -18.08 -5.93 -19.46
CA THR A 175 -17.52 -7.29 -19.44
C THR A 175 -17.28 -7.78 -18.00
N ASN A 176 -17.06 -6.87 -17.06
CA ASN A 176 -16.78 -7.19 -15.64
C ASN A 176 -17.91 -6.69 -14.73
N SER A 177 -18.96 -7.47 -14.59
CA SER A 177 -19.97 -7.23 -13.54
C SER A 177 -19.51 -7.69 -12.14
N ASP A 178 -18.39 -8.43 -12.05
CA ASP A 178 -17.84 -8.90 -10.78
C ASP A 178 -16.54 -8.15 -10.46
N HIS A 179 -16.68 -7.04 -9.74
CA HIS A 179 -15.57 -6.19 -9.29
C HIS A 179 -14.69 -6.82 -8.19
N THR A 180 -14.76 -8.12 -7.95
CA THR A 180 -14.16 -8.75 -6.76
C THR A 180 -12.84 -9.47 -6.98
N SER A 181 -12.39 -9.72 -8.22
CA SER A 181 -11.20 -10.55 -8.43
C SER A 181 -10.04 -9.94 -9.21
N ASP A 182 -10.25 -8.86 -9.95
CA ASP A 182 -9.18 -8.12 -10.60
C ASP A 182 -9.36 -6.63 -10.31
N LYS A 183 -8.34 -5.99 -9.73
CA LYS A 183 -8.25 -4.53 -9.50
C LYS A 183 -8.15 -3.74 -10.82
N THR A 184 -8.89 -4.13 -11.84
CA THR A 184 -9.08 -3.33 -13.03
C THR A 184 -10.31 -2.46 -12.77
N ASP A 185 -10.07 -1.17 -12.53
CA ASP A 185 -11.18 -0.22 -12.52
C ASP A 185 -11.97 -0.38 -13.81
N PRO A 186 -13.31 -0.44 -13.75
CA PRO A 186 -14.13 -0.50 -14.94
C PRO A 186 -13.80 0.68 -15.84
N ILE A 187 -13.70 0.42 -17.14
CA ILE A 187 -13.48 1.48 -18.11
C ILE A 187 -14.66 2.45 -18.02
N ALA A 188 -14.38 3.66 -17.61
CA ALA A 188 -15.32 4.76 -17.66
C ALA A 188 -14.70 5.87 -18.49
N MET A 189 -15.28 6.14 -19.68
CA MET A 189 -14.76 7.13 -20.61
C MET A 189 -15.86 8.09 -21.01
N ILE A 190 -15.60 9.39 -20.91
CA ILE A 190 -16.45 10.40 -21.55
C ILE A 190 -15.90 10.65 -22.94
N VAL A 191 -16.72 10.39 -23.96
CA VAL A 191 -16.36 10.59 -25.35
C VAL A 191 -17.48 11.36 -26.05
N TYR A 192 -17.09 12.34 -26.82
CA TYR A 192 -18.02 13.12 -27.64
C TYR A 192 -17.82 12.82 -29.11
N SER A 193 -18.90 12.83 -29.90
CA SER A 193 -18.83 12.89 -31.35
C SER A 193 -18.51 14.32 -31.80
N GLY A 194 -18.29 14.49 -33.09
CA GLY A 194 -18.16 15.80 -33.67
C GLY A 194 -16.76 16.38 -33.70
N ASP A 195 -16.59 17.43 -34.49
CA ASP A 195 -15.36 18.18 -34.64
C ASP A 195 -15.49 19.56 -34.01
N VAL A 196 -14.47 19.97 -33.29
CA VAL A 196 -14.42 21.30 -32.64
C VAL A 196 -13.29 22.10 -33.26
N ASN A 197 -13.61 23.23 -33.84
CA ASN A 197 -12.63 24.15 -34.43
C ASN A 197 -12.77 25.53 -33.80
N GLY A 198 -11.68 26.07 -33.27
CA GLY A 198 -11.68 27.39 -32.59
C GLY A 198 -12.65 27.47 -31.40
N GLY A 199 -12.88 26.35 -30.70
CA GLY A 199 -13.82 26.29 -29.54
C GLY A 199 -15.29 26.15 -29.93
N LYS A 200 -15.60 25.92 -31.23
CA LYS A 200 -16.96 25.74 -31.75
C LYS A 200 -17.14 24.36 -32.30
N LEU A 201 -18.26 23.73 -32.01
CA LEU A 201 -18.70 22.49 -32.66
C LEU A 201 -19.09 22.79 -34.10
N THR A 202 -18.37 22.22 -35.07
CA THR A 202 -18.56 22.50 -36.50
C THR A 202 -19.19 21.34 -37.27
N ASP A 203 -18.96 20.10 -36.80
CA ASP A 203 -19.54 18.88 -37.35
C ASP A 203 -19.90 17.92 -36.21
N PRO A 204 -21.14 17.96 -35.70
CA PRO A 204 -21.54 17.14 -34.54
C PRO A 204 -21.56 15.63 -34.82
N ALA A 205 -21.75 15.22 -36.07
CA ALA A 205 -21.83 13.81 -36.46
C ALA A 205 -20.48 13.21 -36.92
N LYS A 206 -19.40 13.97 -36.87
CA LYS A 206 -18.07 13.42 -37.16
C LYS A 206 -17.72 12.33 -36.20
N GLY A 207 -17.34 11.16 -36.74
CA GLY A 207 -16.93 10.01 -35.92
C GLY A 207 -15.66 10.24 -35.14
N ARG A 208 -15.44 9.40 -34.14
CA ARG A 208 -14.24 9.42 -33.26
C ARG A 208 -13.50 8.11 -33.32
N GLN A 209 -12.17 8.21 -33.33
CA GLN A 209 -11.30 7.08 -33.01
C GLN A 209 -10.90 7.14 -31.53
N ILE A 210 -11.07 6.02 -30.86
CA ILE A 210 -10.86 5.88 -29.41
C ILE A 210 -9.85 4.77 -29.21
N ALA A 211 -8.67 5.09 -28.64
CA ALA A 211 -7.73 4.08 -28.24
C ALA A 211 -8.10 3.61 -26.84
N LEU A 212 -8.52 2.36 -26.72
CA LEU A 212 -8.79 1.76 -25.41
C LEU A 212 -7.47 1.57 -24.67
N LYS A 213 -7.28 2.37 -23.64
CA LYS A 213 -6.24 2.19 -22.64
C LYS A 213 -6.89 1.58 -21.40
N ASN A 214 -7.28 0.30 -21.51
CA ASN A 214 -8.09 -0.39 -20.49
C ASN A 214 -7.25 -1.01 -19.38
N TYR A 215 -6.04 -0.59 -19.21
CA TYR A 215 -5.22 -1.08 -18.13
C TYR A 215 -4.97 0.06 -17.13
N VAL A 216 -5.50 -0.10 -15.95
CA VAL A 216 -5.00 0.66 -14.80
C VAL A 216 -3.66 0.06 -14.45
N THR A 217 -2.62 0.86 -14.53
CA THR A 217 -1.30 0.45 -14.06
C THR A 217 -1.40 0.22 -12.57
N SER A 218 -0.99 -0.95 -12.13
CA SER A 218 -1.01 -1.32 -10.71
C SER A 218 0.32 -1.97 -10.33
N VAL A 219 0.68 -1.80 -9.08
CA VAL A 219 1.79 -2.47 -8.45
C VAL A 219 1.36 -2.87 -7.03
N THR A 220 1.80 -4.01 -6.57
CA THR A 220 1.67 -4.41 -5.16
C THR A 220 3.04 -4.81 -4.63
N MET A 221 3.30 -4.45 -3.39
CA MET A 221 4.50 -4.84 -2.65
C MET A 221 4.09 -5.50 -1.33
N THR A 222 4.77 -6.57 -0.99
CA THR A 222 4.65 -7.19 0.33
C THR A 222 6.03 -7.45 0.91
N VAL A 223 6.13 -7.44 2.22
CA VAL A 223 7.29 -7.88 2.99
C VAL A 223 6.85 -9.02 3.91
N ASN A 224 7.53 -10.17 3.84
CA ASN A 224 7.14 -11.40 4.53
C ASN A 224 5.64 -11.76 4.29
N GLY A 225 5.14 -11.47 3.07
CA GLY A 225 3.78 -11.74 2.65
C GLY A 225 2.70 -10.77 3.16
N LYS A 226 3.08 -9.64 3.77
CA LYS A 226 2.17 -8.62 4.34
C LYS A 226 2.52 -7.22 3.85
N GLU A 227 1.60 -6.27 3.96
CA GLU A 227 1.86 -4.84 3.75
C GLU A 227 2.59 -4.23 4.96
N THR A 228 2.23 -4.67 6.16
CA THR A 228 2.88 -4.27 7.41
C THR A 228 3.21 -5.52 8.22
N THR A 229 4.40 -5.58 8.78
CA THR A 229 4.87 -6.69 9.62
C THR A 229 5.85 -6.18 10.67
N THR A 230 6.16 -7.03 11.64
CA THR A 230 7.25 -6.80 12.58
C THR A 230 8.44 -7.69 12.25
N ALA A 231 9.64 -7.23 12.55
CA ALA A 231 10.85 -8.01 12.43
C ALA A 231 11.88 -7.56 13.47
N SER A 232 12.70 -8.50 13.95
CA SER A 232 13.85 -8.16 14.77
C SER A 232 15.04 -7.74 13.93
N ALA A 233 15.93 -6.94 14.51
CA ALA A 233 17.21 -6.62 13.88
C ALA A 233 17.97 -7.92 13.56
N GLY A 234 18.67 -7.93 12.43
CA GLY A 234 19.34 -9.12 11.90
C GLY A 234 18.42 -10.08 11.13
N GLN A 235 17.11 -9.98 11.25
CA GLN A 235 16.19 -10.84 10.51
C GLN A 235 16.13 -10.50 9.03
N THR A 236 15.92 -11.54 8.22
CA THR A 236 15.75 -11.42 6.77
C THR A 236 14.32 -10.98 6.43
N LEU A 237 14.22 -9.92 5.65
CA LEU A 237 13.00 -9.38 5.08
C LEU A 237 12.87 -9.90 3.64
N ASN A 238 11.77 -10.57 3.32
CA ASN A 238 11.48 -11.10 1.99
C ASN A 238 10.50 -10.18 1.27
N TYR A 239 10.97 -9.41 0.31
CA TYR A 239 10.15 -8.51 -0.49
C TYR A 239 9.65 -9.19 -1.75
N VAL A 240 8.40 -8.93 -2.07
CA VAL A 240 7.75 -9.38 -3.31
C VAL A 240 7.01 -8.18 -3.92
N ILE A 241 7.42 -7.80 -5.12
CA ILE A 241 6.74 -6.78 -5.94
C ILE A 241 6.05 -7.50 -7.08
N THR A 242 4.78 -7.17 -7.33
CA THR A 242 4.05 -7.70 -8.49
C THR A 242 3.43 -6.56 -9.29
N GLY A 243 3.39 -6.74 -10.59
CA GLY A 243 2.75 -5.83 -11.53
C GLY A 243 2.36 -6.56 -12.80
N LYS A 244 1.68 -5.86 -13.70
CA LYS A 244 1.26 -6.40 -15.01
C LYS A 244 1.81 -5.51 -16.12
N ALA A 245 2.73 -6.04 -16.92
CA ALA A 245 3.36 -5.32 -18.01
C ALA A 245 2.55 -5.43 -19.32
N PRO A 246 2.45 -4.35 -20.12
CA PRO A 246 1.89 -4.42 -21.46
C PRO A 246 2.83 -5.15 -22.40
N ILE A 247 2.29 -5.97 -23.30
CA ILE A 247 3.02 -6.56 -24.41
C ILE A 247 2.52 -5.88 -25.69
N THR A 248 3.09 -4.73 -26.02
CA THR A 248 2.68 -3.92 -27.17
C THR A 248 3.61 -4.10 -28.35
N THR A 249 3.09 -3.90 -29.56
CA THR A 249 3.94 -3.84 -30.75
C THR A 249 4.82 -2.59 -30.65
N TYR A 250 6.13 -2.79 -30.57
CA TYR A 250 7.08 -1.70 -30.69
C TYR A 250 7.08 -1.17 -32.12
N ASN A 251 6.82 0.11 -32.29
CA ASN A 251 6.92 0.76 -33.59
C ASN A 251 8.21 1.61 -33.65
N ALA A 252 9.26 1.04 -34.22
CA ALA A 252 10.55 1.72 -34.37
C ALA A 252 10.45 3.02 -35.21
N THR A 253 9.43 3.14 -36.08
CA THR A 253 9.27 4.30 -36.97
C THR A 253 8.69 5.53 -36.25
N THR A 254 7.81 5.31 -35.25
CA THR A 254 7.19 6.38 -34.48
C THR A 254 7.98 6.78 -33.24
N GLY A 255 9.06 6.07 -32.93
CA GLY A 255 9.88 6.31 -31.74
C GLY A 255 9.06 6.10 -30.46
N ASP A 256 8.27 5.04 -30.45
CA ASP A 256 7.41 4.70 -29.32
C ASP A 256 8.22 4.60 -28.03
N LYS A 257 7.87 5.42 -27.05
CA LYS A 257 8.56 5.51 -25.76
C LYS A 257 7.94 4.54 -24.75
N SER A 258 7.56 3.34 -25.19
CA SER A 258 7.10 2.34 -24.24
C SER A 258 8.20 2.09 -23.21
N ASN A 259 7.90 2.25 -21.95
CA ASN A 259 8.76 1.86 -20.84
C ASN A 259 7.97 1.04 -19.84
N TYR A 260 8.63 0.06 -19.25
CA TYR A 260 8.10 -0.67 -18.11
C TYR A 260 9.23 -0.93 -17.12
N LYS A 261 9.16 -0.28 -15.98
CA LYS A 261 10.17 -0.40 -14.94
C LYS A 261 9.59 -0.23 -13.55
N PHE A 262 10.23 -0.86 -12.58
CA PHE A 262 10.01 -0.61 -11.17
C PHE A 262 11.16 0.26 -10.62
N VAL A 263 10.81 1.27 -9.86
CA VAL A 263 11.75 2.05 -9.04
C VAL A 263 11.39 1.79 -7.59
N ASP A 264 12.28 1.12 -6.89
CA ASP A 264 12.14 0.79 -5.47
C ASP A 264 12.97 1.75 -4.64
N THR A 265 12.40 2.26 -3.57
CA THR A 265 13.04 3.22 -2.66
C THR A 265 12.96 2.66 -1.24
N PRO A 266 13.93 1.81 -0.85
CA PRO A 266 14.02 1.30 0.50
C PRO A 266 14.30 2.42 1.50
N GLY A 267 13.57 2.44 2.60
CA GLY A 267 13.88 3.32 3.72
C GLY A 267 15.13 2.91 4.47
N GLU A 268 15.63 3.83 5.26
CA GLU A 268 16.73 3.55 6.20
C GLU A 268 16.33 2.44 7.18
N GLY A 269 17.31 1.74 7.74
CA GLY A 269 17.05 0.66 8.71
C GLY A 269 17.02 -0.73 8.11
N GLN A 270 17.46 -0.89 6.86
CA GLN A 270 17.65 -2.18 6.22
C GLN A 270 18.83 -2.17 5.23
N THR A 271 19.40 -3.34 5.01
CA THR A 271 20.46 -3.55 4.02
C THR A 271 19.96 -4.50 2.94
N ILE A 272 19.89 -4.02 1.70
CA ILE A 272 19.39 -4.80 0.56
C ILE A 272 20.46 -5.79 0.10
N ASP A 273 20.08 -7.05 -0.08
CA ASP A 273 20.88 -8.06 -0.77
C ASP A 273 20.57 -8.02 -2.28
N PHE A 274 21.35 -7.25 -3.02
CA PHE A 274 21.20 -7.11 -4.48
C PHE A 274 21.44 -8.40 -5.24
N ASP A 275 22.19 -9.36 -4.67
CA ASP A 275 22.44 -10.65 -5.31
C ASP A 275 21.20 -11.55 -5.28
N SER A 276 20.34 -11.37 -4.30
CA SER A 276 19.08 -12.09 -4.15
C SER A 276 18.01 -11.70 -5.16
N ILE A 277 18.15 -10.55 -5.87
CA ILE A 277 17.13 -10.04 -6.81
C ILE A 277 16.87 -11.06 -7.92
N THR A 278 15.60 -11.45 -8.01
CA THR A 278 15.07 -12.33 -9.06
C THR A 278 13.87 -11.66 -9.73
N VAL A 279 13.83 -11.72 -11.06
CA VAL A 279 12.74 -11.16 -11.87
C VAL A 279 12.11 -12.25 -12.70
N THR A 280 10.79 -12.35 -12.68
CA THR A 280 10.01 -13.31 -13.46
C THR A 280 8.96 -12.58 -14.30
N VAL A 281 8.84 -12.94 -15.57
CA VAL A 281 7.82 -12.43 -16.49
C VAL A 281 7.00 -13.61 -17.01
N GLY A 282 5.72 -13.63 -16.68
CA GLY A 282 4.89 -14.82 -16.85
C GLY A 282 5.49 -16.01 -16.08
N THR A 283 5.88 -17.04 -16.81
CA THR A 283 6.54 -18.24 -16.23
C THR A 283 8.06 -18.27 -16.41
N TYR A 284 8.63 -17.25 -17.05
CA TYR A 284 10.05 -17.21 -17.38
C TYR A 284 10.83 -16.34 -16.38
N THR A 285 11.87 -16.92 -15.78
CA THR A 285 12.80 -16.19 -14.92
C THR A 285 13.88 -15.54 -15.76
N LEU A 286 13.99 -14.22 -15.68
CA LEU A 286 14.92 -13.41 -16.46
C LEU A 286 16.37 -13.63 -16.04
N LYS A 287 17.28 -13.56 -17.00
CA LYS A 287 18.72 -13.66 -16.80
C LYS A 287 19.34 -12.27 -16.70
N SER A 288 19.97 -12.01 -15.57
CA SER A 288 20.77 -10.79 -15.39
C SER A 288 21.87 -10.67 -16.44
N GLY A 289 22.09 -9.48 -16.96
CA GLY A 289 23.09 -9.17 -17.97
C GLY A 289 22.68 -9.56 -19.41
N THR A 290 21.59 -10.30 -19.58
CA THR A 290 21.04 -10.67 -20.91
C THR A 290 19.68 -10.06 -21.12
N ASP A 291 18.75 -10.28 -20.19
CA ASP A 291 17.36 -9.88 -20.32
C ASP A 291 17.09 -8.52 -19.64
N TYR A 292 17.85 -8.20 -18.61
CA TYR A 292 17.82 -6.93 -17.91
C TYR A 292 19.15 -6.66 -17.19
N VAL A 293 19.37 -5.41 -16.78
CA VAL A 293 20.51 -5.04 -15.94
C VAL A 293 20.10 -5.11 -14.48
N LYS A 294 20.70 -6.07 -13.74
CA LYS A 294 20.47 -6.19 -12.30
C LYS A 294 21.17 -5.05 -11.55
N PRO A 295 20.49 -4.28 -10.70
CA PRO A 295 21.14 -3.29 -9.86
C PRO A 295 22.07 -3.98 -8.84
N THR A 296 23.16 -3.30 -8.47
CA THR A 296 24.16 -3.79 -7.51
C THR A 296 24.33 -2.87 -6.31
N LYS A 297 23.66 -1.73 -6.31
CA LYS A 297 23.65 -0.74 -5.23
C LYS A 297 22.47 0.22 -5.40
N LEU A 298 22.19 0.99 -4.38
CA LEU A 298 21.28 2.14 -4.47
C LEU A 298 21.93 3.25 -5.31
N ASP A 299 21.10 4.02 -6.00
CA ASP A 299 21.49 5.25 -6.68
C ASP A 299 21.64 6.42 -5.69
N ASP A 300 21.98 7.60 -6.19
CA ASP A 300 22.20 8.81 -5.37
C ASP A 300 20.90 9.30 -4.68
N ASN A 301 19.73 8.80 -5.09
CA ASN A 301 18.44 9.10 -4.48
C ASN A 301 18.00 8.04 -3.47
N GLY A 302 18.84 7.04 -3.17
CA GLY A 302 18.50 5.93 -2.28
C GLY A 302 17.56 4.90 -2.90
N SER A 303 17.46 4.83 -4.22
CA SER A 303 16.58 3.93 -4.96
C SER A 303 17.36 2.92 -5.78
N PHE A 304 16.70 1.86 -6.24
CA PHE A 304 17.19 1.02 -7.31
C PHE A 304 16.11 0.78 -8.36
N THR A 305 16.54 0.53 -9.60
CA THR A 305 15.63 0.37 -10.74
C THR A 305 15.75 -1.01 -11.36
N ILE A 306 14.60 -1.65 -11.58
CA ILE A 306 14.46 -2.86 -12.43
C ILE A 306 13.79 -2.39 -13.72
N ASP A 307 14.58 -2.17 -14.77
CA ASP A 307 14.10 -1.73 -16.07
C ASP A 307 13.93 -2.93 -17.00
N LEU A 308 12.68 -3.19 -17.41
CA LEU A 308 12.30 -4.30 -18.28
C LEU A 308 11.89 -3.83 -19.67
N THR A 309 12.08 -2.55 -19.98
CA THR A 309 11.64 -1.92 -21.22
C THR A 309 12.13 -2.68 -22.47
N GLU A 310 13.42 -2.99 -22.51
CA GLU A 310 14.00 -3.67 -23.68
C GLU A 310 13.55 -5.14 -23.76
N TYR A 311 13.40 -5.81 -22.61
CA TYR A 311 12.91 -7.18 -22.60
C TYR A 311 11.46 -7.27 -23.09
N MET A 312 10.57 -6.36 -22.65
CA MET A 312 9.17 -6.34 -23.10
C MET A 312 9.03 -6.20 -24.61
N LYS A 313 9.95 -5.51 -25.28
CA LYS A 313 9.98 -5.37 -26.73
C LYS A 313 10.29 -6.67 -27.47
N THR A 314 10.90 -7.64 -26.80
CA THR A 314 11.22 -8.96 -27.41
C THR A 314 10.04 -9.91 -27.40
N LEU A 315 9.01 -9.64 -26.61
CA LEU A 315 7.84 -10.49 -26.48
C LEU A 315 6.91 -10.31 -27.69
N ALA A 316 6.26 -11.42 -28.09
CA ALA A 316 5.24 -11.35 -29.15
C ALA A 316 4.07 -10.47 -28.67
N PRO A 317 3.60 -9.51 -29.48
CA PRO A 317 2.50 -8.63 -29.09
C PRO A 317 1.27 -9.43 -28.63
N SER A 318 0.66 -9.00 -27.52
CA SER A 318 -0.53 -9.60 -26.96
C SER A 318 -1.50 -8.52 -26.49
N ALA A 319 -2.77 -8.81 -26.61
CA ALA A 319 -3.82 -7.99 -26.00
C ALA A 319 -3.85 -8.13 -24.48
N GLU A 320 -3.35 -9.24 -23.96
CA GLU A 320 -3.28 -9.48 -22.52
C GLU A 320 -1.95 -8.99 -21.96
N ARG A 321 -2.00 -8.48 -20.75
CA ARG A 321 -0.81 -8.11 -19.99
C ARG A 321 -0.16 -9.36 -19.40
N VAL A 322 1.16 -9.31 -19.25
CA VAL A 322 1.92 -10.37 -18.61
C VAL A 322 2.22 -10.01 -17.15
N ASP A 323 2.09 -11.00 -16.28
CA ASP A 323 2.46 -10.84 -14.88
C ASP A 323 3.98 -10.66 -14.75
N VAL A 324 4.38 -9.69 -13.95
CA VAL A 324 5.77 -9.45 -13.60
C VAL A 324 5.91 -9.55 -12.09
N LYS A 325 6.91 -10.31 -11.66
CA LYS A 325 7.24 -10.48 -10.25
C LYS A 325 8.72 -10.20 -10.03
N VAL A 326 9.02 -9.33 -9.08
CA VAL A 326 10.37 -9.09 -8.57
C VAL A 326 10.41 -9.56 -7.13
N THR A 327 11.43 -10.33 -6.78
CA THR A 327 11.69 -10.73 -5.39
C THR A 327 13.11 -10.37 -5.00
N TYR A 328 13.31 -9.99 -3.76
CA TYR A 328 14.62 -9.77 -3.18
C TYR A 328 14.55 -9.89 -1.66
N THR A 329 15.72 -10.00 -1.02
CA THR A 329 15.85 -9.99 0.43
C THR A 329 16.58 -8.76 0.92
N ALA A 330 16.30 -8.40 2.16
CA ALA A 330 17.04 -7.39 2.91
C ALA A 330 17.26 -7.89 4.34
N THR A 331 18.23 -7.33 5.02
CA THR A 331 18.46 -7.58 6.44
C THR A 331 18.00 -6.35 7.23
N MET A 332 17.12 -6.56 8.20
CA MET A 332 16.68 -5.51 9.13
C MET A 332 17.86 -5.07 10.00
N THR A 333 18.03 -3.77 10.18
CA THR A 333 18.95 -3.21 11.19
C THR A 333 18.16 -2.84 12.46
N ASP A 334 18.82 -2.23 13.45
CA ASP A 334 18.15 -1.73 14.66
C ASP A 334 17.42 -0.41 14.35
N ALA A 335 16.22 -0.51 13.78
CA ALA A 335 15.39 0.63 13.46
C ALA A 335 13.93 0.37 13.84
N ALA A 336 13.32 1.33 14.51
CA ALA A 336 11.92 1.21 14.98
C ALA A 336 10.89 1.11 13.85
N SER A 337 11.21 1.67 12.68
CA SER A 337 10.32 1.64 11.52
C SER A 337 11.13 1.72 10.23
N VAL A 338 10.88 0.79 9.32
CA VAL A 338 11.53 0.67 8.02
C VAL A 338 10.47 0.70 6.93
N PRO A 339 10.14 1.87 6.38
CA PRO A 339 9.26 1.95 5.23
C PRO A 339 10.00 1.51 3.96
N ASN A 340 9.26 0.95 3.01
CA ASN A 340 9.74 0.75 1.66
C ASN A 340 8.66 1.16 0.67
N SER A 341 9.03 1.68 -0.48
CA SER A 341 8.08 2.09 -1.50
C SER A 341 8.54 1.71 -2.90
N VAL A 342 7.62 1.25 -3.71
CA VAL A 342 7.86 0.96 -5.12
C VAL A 342 6.95 1.79 -6.00
N VAL A 343 7.49 2.28 -7.11
CA VAL A 343 6.74 2.92 -8.19
C VAL A 343 6.95 2.12 -9.46
N VAL A 344 5.85 1.66 -10.08
CA VAL A 344 5.90 1.11 -11.43
C VAL A 344 5.66 2.23 -12.44
N TYR A 345 6.47 2.26 -13.48
CA TYR A 345 6.29 3.10 -14.66
C TYR A 345 5.85 2.22 -15.82
N ASP A 346 4.70 2.51 -16.36
CA ASP A 346 4.06 1.83 -17.48
C ASP A 346 3.72 2.87 -18.53
N ASN A 347 4.67 3.13 -19.42
CA ASN A 347 4.64 4.26 -20.34
C ASN A 347 4.55 5.60 -19.58
N GLU A 348 3.45 6.33 -19.75
CA GLU A 348 3.19 7.59 -19.05
C GLU A 348 2.38 7.39 -17.75
N ALA A 349 1.86 6.19 -17.52
CA ALA A 349 1.13 5.86 -16.30
C ALA A 349 2.09 5.39 -15.19
N THR A 350 1.72 5.66 -13.96
CA THR A 350 2.45 5.20 -12.78
C THR A 350 1.48 4.68 -11.72
N ALA A 351 1.94 3.71 -10.94
CA ALA A 351 1.29 3.31 -9.71
C ALA A 351 2.34 3.15 -8.61
N LYS A 352 1.93 3.32 -7.38
CA LYS A 352 2.81 3.24 -6.20
C LYS A 352 2.21 2.31 -5.17
N ASP A 353 3.07 1.57 -4.47
CA ASP A 353 2.73 0.82 -3.28
C ASP A 353 3.81 0.96 -2.21
N THR A 354 3.46 0.65 -0.96
CA THR A 354 4.37 0.81 0.18
C THR A 354 4.19 -0.33 1.16
N THR A 355 5.30 -0.71 1.81
CA THR A 355 5.29 -1.61 2.95
C THR A 355 5.96 -0.95 4.15
N THR A 356 5.69 -1.44 5.34
CA THR A 356 6.35 -0.97 6.56
C THR A 356 6.70 -2.16 7.43
N VAL A 357 7.95 -2.22 7.87
CA VAL A 357 8.42 -3.14 8.90
C VAL A 357 8.66 -2.34 10.17
N THR A 358 8.19 -2.83 11.31
CA THR A 358 8.40 -2.19 12.60
C THR A 358 9.14 -3.11 13.55
N SER A 359 9.86 -2.53 14.50
CA SER A 359 10.39 -3.22 15.66
C SER A 359 10.03 -2.49 16.93
N SER A 360 10.09 -3.20 18.03
CA SER A 360 9.75 -2.71 19.37
C SER A 360 10.97 -2.59 20.26
N SER A 361 10.83 -1.83 21.30
CA SER A 361 11.80 -1.72 22.37
C SER A 361 11.10 -1.72 23.73
N PHE A 362 11.80 -2.15 24.75
CA PHE A 362 11.37 -1.98 26.12
C PHE A 362 12.56 -1.77 27.06
N SER A 363 12.29 -1.22 28.23
CA SER A 363 13.28 -1.05 29.29
C SER A 363 12.66 -1.36 30.65
N PHE A 364 13.49 -1.75 31.59
CA PHE A 364 13.14 -1.96 32.98
C PHE A 364 14.28 -1.50 33.90
N THR A 365 14.02 -1.35 35.20
CA THR A 365 15.02 -0.91 36.14
C THR A 365 15.48 -2.06 37.04
N LYS A 366 16.78 -2.25 37.14
CA LYS A 366 17.40 -3.15 38.11
C LYS A 366 17.52 -2.46 39.48
N THR A 367 17.02 -3.11 40.53
CA THR A 367 16.94 -2.50 41.87
C THR A 367 17.48 -3.43 42.96
N ASP A 368 17.77 -2.86 44.14
CA ASP A 368 18.01 -3.58 45.36
C ASP A 368 16.68 -3.96 46.05
N ALA A 369 16.55 -5.17 46.58
CA ALA A 369 15.31 -5.62 47.22
C ALA A 369 14.91 -4.79 48.47
N GLN A 370 15.87 -4.12 49.13
CA GLN A 370 15.61 -3.24 50.25
C GLN A 370 15.27 -1.82 49.84
N ASP A 371 15.77 -1.37 48.67
CA ASP A 371 15.47 -0.07 48.12
C ASP A 371 15.06 -0.21 46.63
N LYS A 372 13.76 -0.39 46.40
CA LYS A 372 13.18 -0.61 45.08
C LYS A 372 13.16 0.64 44.21
N HIS A 373 13.49 1.81 44.77
CA HIS A 373 13.46 3.08 44.05
C HIS A 373 14.83 3.52 43.53
N VAL A 374 15.89 2.83 43.95
CA VAL A 374 17.25 3.15 43.51
C VAL A 374 17.71 2.10 42.51
N GLY A 375 18.00 2.53 41.31
CA GLY A 375 18.59 1.70 40.28
C GLY A 375 19.99 1.21 40.66
N LYS A 376 20.36 0.05 40.16
CA LYS A 376 21.66 -0.58 40.43
C LYS A 376 22.37 -0.88 39.13
N SER A 377 23.62 -0.42 39.05
CA SER A 377 24.53 -0.71 37.95
C SER A 377 25.17 -2.11 38.09
N ASP A 378 25.97 -2.47 37.09
CA ASP A 378 26.80 -3.69 37.07
C ASP A 378 26.05 -5.03 36.96
N ALA A 379 24.82 -5.02 36.45
CA ALA A 379 24.11 -6.22 36.03
C ALA A 379 24.10 -6.37 34.51
N THR A 380 24.14 -7.59 34.05
CA THR A 380 24.09 -7.93 32.61
C THR A 380 22.95 -8.89 32.34
N PHE A 381 22.21 -8.63 31.26
CA PHE A 381 21.07 -9.43 30.83
C PHE A 381 21.24 -9.90 29.41
N LYS A 382 20.68 -11.06 29.11
CA LYS A 382 20.49 -11.57 27.74
C LYS A 382 19.02 -11.74 27.44
N ILE A 383 18.68 -11.63 26.15
CA ILE A 383 17.33 -11.86 25.65
C ILE A 383 17.35 -12.98 24.60
N TYR A 384 16.38 -13.86 24.67
CA TYR A 384 16.22 -15.01 23.78
C TYR A 384 14.80 -15.03 23.24
N ALA A 385 14.59 -15.42 21.96
CA ALA A 385 13.26 -15.86 21.51
C ALA A 385 12.85 -17.10 22.34
N ALA A 386 11.55 -17.25 22.57
CA ALA A 386 11.07 -18.35 23.43
C ALA A 386 11.45 -19.74 22.91
N GLU A 387 11.58 -19.89 21.60
CA GLU A 387 11.96 -21.12 20.91
C GLU A 387 13.48 -21.42 20.94
N ASP A 388 14.32 -20.41 21.23
CA ASP A 388 15.78 -20.51 21.12
C ASP A 388 16.47 -20.64 22.49
N VAL A 389 15.71 -20.74 23.58
CA VAL A 389 16.26 -20.80 24.95
C VAL A 389 17.12 -22.06 25.15
N GLU A 390 16.76 -23.19 24.55
CA GLU A 390 17.48 -24.46 24.68
C GLU A 390 18.80 -24.46 23.89
N ASP A 391 18.85 -23.78 22.75
CA ASP A 391 20.04 -23.69 21.89
C ASP A 391 21.00 -22.57 22.32
N ASN A 392 20.66 -21.78 23.34
CA ASN A 392 21.44 -20.64 23.85
C ASN A 392 21.79 -19.59 22.76
N THR A 393 20.97 -19.53 21.72
CA THR A 393 21.06 -18.54 20.67
C THR A 393 20.27 -17.30 21.09
N ALA A 394 20.94 -16.34 21.70
CA ALA A 394 20.30 -15.07 22.02
C ALA A 394 19.86 -14.38 20.74
N VAL A 395 18.63 -13.87 20.71
CA VAL A 395 18.19 -12.94 19.69
C VAL A 395 18.87 -11.62 20.00
N ASP A 396 19.82 -11.25 19.17
CA ASP A 396 20.56 -10.04 19.41
C ASP A 396 20.30 -8.99 18.34
N PRO A 397 19.46 -8.04 18.62
CA PRO A 397 19.37 -6.85 17.78
C PRO A 397 20.54 -5.87 18.00
N THR A 398 21.19 -5.90 19.18
CA THR A 398 22.16 -4.88 19.58
C THR A 398 23.43 -5.43 20.23
N GLY A 399 23.69 -6.75 20.16
CA GLY A 399 24.87 -7.37 20.71
C GLY A 399 24.69 -8.12 22.03
N ASN A 400 23.63 -8.90 22.18
CA ASN A 400 23.48 -10.01 23.14
C ASN A 400 23.54 -9.70 24.65
N ASN A 401 24.06 -8.57 25.08
CA ASN A 401 24.22 -8.22 26.49
C ASN A 401 23.79 -6.77 26.71
N ALA A 402 22.56 -6.57 27.18
CA ALA A 402 22.22 -5.29 27.76
C ALA A 402 22.79 -5.22 29.19
N SER A 403 23.60 -4.21 29.44
CA SER A 403 24.07 -3.90 30.78
C SER A 403 23.26 -2.76 31.37
N THR A 404 23.14 -2.73 32.70
CA THR A 404 22.55 -1.58 33.40
C THR A 404 23.36 -0.32 33.14
N ASP A 405 22.68 0.80 32.91
CA ASP A 405 23.29 2.13 32.94
C ASP A 405 23.52 2.62 34.39
N GLU A 406 23.95 3.88 34.57
CA GLU A 406 24.20 4.49 35.85
C GLU A 406 22.96 4.55 36.75
N ASP A 407 21.77 4.61 36.16
CA ASP A 407 20.47 4.64 36.84
C ASP A 407 19.88 3.23 37.03
N GLY A 408 20.59 2.18 36.62
CA GLY A 408 20.14 0.79 36.70
C GLY A 408 19.15 0.39 35.62
N THR A 409 19.00 1.19 34.54
CA THR A 409 18.10 0.87 33.43
C THR A 409 18.74 -0.14 32.49
N VAL A 410 17.96 -1.14 32.11
CA VAL A 410 18.28 -2.13 31.08
C VAL A 410 17.33 -1.91 29.92
N SER A 411 17.87 -1.81 28.69
CA SER A 411 17.08 -1.56 27.49
C SER A 411 17.35 -2.61 26.43
N PHE A 412 16.30 -3.05 25.77
CA PHE A 412 16.33 -3.90 24.58
C PHE A 412 15.56 -3.21 23.45
N SER A 413 16.09 -3.25 22.23
CA SER A 413 15.49 -2.65 21.04
C SER A 413 15.50 -3.62 19.86
N GLY A 414 14.90 -3.24 18.75
CA GLY A 414 14.91 -4.02 17.52
C GLY A 414 14.23 -5.37 17.64
N LEU A 415 13.11 -5.47 18.36
CA LEU A 415 12.40 -6.72 18.63
C LEU A 415 11.11 -6.81 17.79
N ALA A 416 10.87 -7.96 17.16
CA ALA A 416 9.58 -8.29 16.55
C ALA A 416 8.51 -8.56 17.62
N ASP A 417 7.25 -8.62 17.19
CA ASP A 417 6.20 -9.20 18.02
C ASP A 417 6.53 -10.67 18.31
N GLY A 418 6.32 -11.08 19.56
CA GLY A 418 6.65 -12.43 20.00
C GLY A 418 6.83 -12.50 21.51
N THR A 419 7.19 -13.69 22.00
CA THR A 419 7.54 -13.92 23.41
C THR A 419 9.04 -14.13 23.52
N TYR A 420 9.64 -13.43 24.45
CA TYR A 420 11.08 -13.45 24.71
C TYR A 420 11.36 -13.86 26.15
N THR A 421 12.43 -14.58 26.36
CA THR A 421 12.99 -14.84 27.69
C THR A 421 14.12 -13.86 27.95
N VAL A 422 14.05 -13.14 29.05
CA VAL A 422 15.12 -12.27 29.58
C VAL A 422 15.74 -12.93 30.77
N GLU A 423 17.06 -13.06 30.76
CA GLU A 423 17.83 -13.73 31.81
C GLU A 423 19.00 -12.85 32.27
N GLU A 424 19.10 -12.61 33.57
CA GLU A 424 20.27 -12.00 34.16
C GLU A 424 21.45 -12.98 34.12
N THR A 425 22.60 -12.53 33.67
CA THR A 425 23.80 -13.38 33.48
C THR A 425 24.96 -12.98 34.38
N ALA A 426 24.94 -11.75 34.89
CA ALA A 426 25.91 -11.26 35.87
C ALA A 426 25.30 -10.15 36.74
N ASN A 427 25.78 -10.03 37.97
CA ASN A 427 25.49 -8.93 38.87
C ASN A 427 26.76 -8.51 39.62
N SER A 428 26.70 -7.44 40.44
CA SER A 428 27.85 -6.99 41.21
C SER A 428 28.13 -7.92 42.41
N ASP A 429 29.39 -7.94 42.87
CA ASP A 429 29.89 -8.79 43.98
C ASP A 429 29.16 -8.56 45.30
N GLU A 430 28.37 -7.49 45.45
CA GLU A 430 27.60 -7.23 46.66
C GLU A 430 26.32 -8.08 46.78
N TYR A 431 25.87 -8.71 45.69
CA TYR A 431 24.68 -9.55 45.62
C TYR A 431 25.04 -11.03 45.57
N ILE A 432 24.12 -11.88 46.01
CA ILE A 432 24.30 -13.33 45.87
C ILE A 432 24.03 -13.76 44.41
N ASP A 433 24.66 -14.86 43.98
CA ASP A 433 24.56 -15.40 42.60
C ASP A 433 23.18 -16.03 42.35
N ASN A 434 22.12 -15.24 42.51
CA ASN A 434 20.76 -15.58 42.17
C ASN A 434 20.32 -14.65 41.04
N PHE A 435 20.07 -15.21 39.87
CA PHE A 435 19.78 -14.45 38.68
C PHE A 435 18.28 -14.41 38.40
N ALA A 436 17.79 -13.24 38.00
CA ALA A 436 16.42 -13.03 37.59
C ALA A 436 16.17 -13.63 36.20
N LYS A 437 14.99 -14.17 36.02
CA LYS A 437 14.52 -14.68 34.72
C LYS A 437 13.03 -14.43 34.55
N PHE A 438 12.64 -13.93 33.39
CA PHE A 438 11.26 -13.65 33.10
C PHE A 438 10.98 -13.70 31.58
N GLU A 439 9.71 -13.91 31.25
CA GLU A 439 9.22 -13.84 29.88
C GLU A 439 8.57 -12.48 29.63
N VAL A 440 8.80 -11.90 28.45
CA VAL A 440 8.15 -10.67 27.96
C VAL A 440 7.42 -10.99 26.68
N THR A 441 6.13 -10.67 26.63
CA THR A 441 5.32 -10.80 25.42
C THR A 441 5.12 -9.44 24.78
N ILE A 442 5.49 -9.32 23.50
CA ILE A 442 5.29 -8.15 22.66
C ILE A 442 4.21 -8.48 21.63
N ALA A 443 3.20 -7.63 21.53
CA ALA A 443 2.16 -7.72 20.51
C ALA A 443 1.77 -6.31 20.08
N ASP A 444 1.54 -6.13 18.77
CA ASP A 444 1.22 -4.84 18.16
C ASP A 444 2.21 -3.73 18.55
N GLY A 445 3.51 -4.10 18.63
CA GLY A 445 4.58 -3.18 18.96
C GLY A 445 4.67 -2.75 20.43
N LYS A 446 3.99 -3.44 21.35
CA LYS A 446 3.95 -3.10 22.78
C LYS A 446 4.12 -4.33 23.65
N VAL A 447 4.73 -4.14 24.83
CA VAL A 447 4.73 -5.19 25.87
C VAL A 447 3.30 -5.34 26.39
N THR A 448 2.77 -6.55 26.31
CA THR A 448 1.41 -6.91 26.72
C THR A 448 1.38 -7.84 27.93
N GLY A 449 2.53 -8.31 28.39
CA GLY A 449 2.61 -9.15 29.55
C GLY A 449 4.05 -9.47 29.93
N ILE A 450 4.31 -9.59 31.22
CA ILE A 450 5.56 -10.04 31.79
C ILE A 450 5.24 -11.15 32.78
N LYS A 451 6.03 -12.24 32.72
CA LYS A 451 5.86 -13.39 33.60
C LYS A 451 7.21 -13.76 34.22
N GLY A 452 7.30 -13.63 35.53
CA GLY A 452 8.45 -14.09 36.28
C GLY A 452 8.60 -15.61 36.21
N THR A 453 9.78 -16.08 35.85
CA THR A 453 10.09 -17.52 35.72
C THR A 453 11.24 -17.97 36.60
N ASP A 454 11.94 -17.05 37.28
CA ASP A 454 12.95 -17.41 38.26
C ASP A 454 12.30 -17.99 39.54
N ILE A 455 12.99 -18.95 40.15
CA ILE A 455 12.51 -19.63 41.37
C ILE A 455 12.61 -18.77 42.63
N TRP A 456 13.27 -17.61 42.54
CA TRP A 456 13.56 -16.73 43.66
C TRP A 456 12.54 -15.58 43.78
N GLY A 457 11.74 -15.34 42.69
CA GLY A 457 10.78 -14.25 42.62
C GLY A 457 11.41 -12.87 42.50
N LEU A 458 12.58 -12.78 41.87
CA LEU A 458 13.32 -11.53 41.66
C LEU A 458 12.66 -10.69 40.55
N ALA A 459 12.03 -11.36 39.60
CA ALA A 459 11.16 -10.80 38.58
C ALA A 459 9.70 -11.19 38.86
N GLN A 460 8.79 -10.23 38.90
CA GLN A 460 7.39 -10.45 39.23
C GLN A 460 6.53 -10.46 37.95
N ASP A 461 5.33 -11.05 38.02
CA ASP A 461 4.35 -10.94 36.95
C ASP A 461 3.84 -9.50 36.83
N ALA A 462 3.68 -9.00 35.60
CA ALA A 462 3.11 -7.69 35.34
C ALA A 462 2.36 -7.68 33.97
N GLU A 463 1.39 -6.81 33.84
CA GLU A 463 0.65 -6.61 32.57
C GLU A 463 1.30 -5.53 31.69
N SER A 464 2.25 -4.77 32.21
CA SER A 464 2.92 -3.66 31.55
C SER A 464 4.39 -3.60 31.95
N ILE A 465 5.21 -3.03 31.06
CA ILE A 465 6.62 -2.74 31.33
C ILE A 465 6.82 -1.41 32.07
N GLU A 466 5.78 -0.57 32.15
CA GLU A 466 5.84 0.72 32.80
C GLU A 466 6.21 0.56 34.27
N ASP A 467 7.27 1.26 34.69
CA ASP A 467 7.85 1.17 36.05
C ASP A 467 8.25 -0.25 36.51
N TYR A 468 8.47 -1.17 35.54
CA TYR A 468 8.85 -2.53 35.87
C TYR A 468 10.25 -2.59 36.47
N THR A 469 10.38 -3.33 37.57
CA THR A 469 11.62 -3.49 38.28
C THR A 469 11.99 -4.95 38.48
N VAL A 470 13.28 -5.23 38.38
CA VAL A 470 13.89 -6.54 38.66
C VAL A 470 14.85 -6.37 39.81
N MET A 471 14.69 -7.22 40.85
CA MET A 471 15.42 -7.05 42.12
C MET A 471 16.65 -7.96 42.21
N ASN A 472 17.69 -7.48 42.91
CA ASN A 472 18.77 -8.33 43.47
C ASN A 472 18.73 -8.33 44.98
N VAL A 473 19.27 -9.40 45.58
CA VAL A 473 19.30 -9.62 47.03
C VAL A 473 20.73 -9.86 47.51
N LYS A 474 21.09 -9.32 48.67
CA LYS A 474 22.41 -9.51 49.32
C LYS A 474 22.46 -10.75 50.21
N SER A 475 21.29 -11.31 50.51
CA SER A 475 21.19 -12.53 51.31
C SER A 475 19.88 -13.27 51.01
N VAL A 476 19.86 -14.57 51.27
CA VAL A 476 18.68 -15.42 51.10
C VAL A 476 17.47 -14.99 51.95
N THR A 477 17.69 -14.21 53.00
CA THR A 477 16.64 -13.69 53.87
C THR A 477 15.89 -12.50 53.25
N GLN A 478 16.42 -11.91 52.18
CA GLN A 478 15.81 -10.81 51.43
C GLN A 478 14.99 -11.27 50.23
N LEU A 479 15.01 -12.58 49.94
CA LEU A 479 14.22 -13.12 48.81
C LEU A 479 12.74 -12.82 48.99
N PRO A 480 12.05 -12.40 47.93
CA PRO A 480 10.61 -12.18 47.93
C PRO A 480 9.90 -13.48 48.33
N MET A 481 9.25 -13.48 49.47
CA MET A 481 8.51 -14.64 49.98
C MET A 481 7.11 -14.67 49.34
N THR A 482 7.01 -14.90 48.05
CA THR A 482 5.75 -14.95 47.37
C THR A 482 5.37 -16.39 46.97
N GLY A 483 4.27 -16.89 47.55
CA GLY A 483 3.56 -18.09 47.10
C GLY A 483 4.01 -19.43 47.69
N ALA A 484 3.41 -20.52 47.20
CA ALA A 484 3.56 -21.90 47.65
C ALA A 484 5.01 -22.44 47.60
N ALA A 485 5.83 -21.94 46.69
CA ALA A 485 7.24 -22.34 46.55
C ALA A 485 8.11 -21.88 47.74
N GLY A 486 7.94 -20.65 48.22
CA GLY A 486 8.64 -20.15 49.42
C GLY A 486 8.24 -20.93 50.66
N THR A 487 6.96 -21.20 50.84
CA THR A 487 6.44 -21.99 51.96
C THR A 487 6.95 -23.43 51.91
N ALA A 488 7.02 -24.04 50.71
CA ALA A 488 7.56 -25.38 50.52
C ALA A 488 9.06 -25.47 50.89
N LEU A 489 9.87 -24.49 50.45
CA LEU A 489 11.30 -24.44 50.74
C LEU A 489 11.57 -24.33 52.24
N PHE A 490 10.87 -23.44 52.95
CA PHE A 490 11.03 -23.28 54.40
C PHE A 490 10.48 -24.49 55.17
N THR A 491 9.43 -25.15 54.66
CA THR A 491 8.90 -26.39 55.24
C THR A 491 9.92 -27.52 55.11
N VAL A 492 10.55 -27.68 53.95
CA VAL A 492 11.61 -28.69 53.75
C VAL A 492 12.83 -28.40 54.60
N LEU A 493 13.29 -27.16 54.66
CA LEU A 493 14.41 -26.75 55.47
C LEU A 493 14.11 -26.94 56.97
N GLY A 494 12.93 -26.55 57.42
CA GLY A 494 12.45 -26.78 58.79
C GLY A 494 12.39 -28.25 59.17
N LEU A 495 11.89 -29.11 58.26
CA LEU A 495 11.86 -30.56 58.46
C LEU A 495 13.26 -31.19 58.50
N LEU A 496 14.20 -30.72 57.69
CA LEU A 496 15.60 -31.16 57.73
C LEU A 496 16.29 -30.80 59.05
N ILE A 497 16.07 -29.58 59.52
CA ILE A 497 16.65 -29.13 60.83
C ILE A 497 15.99 -29.89 61.98
N ALA A 498 14.66 -30.07 61.94
CA ALA A 498 13.95 -30.86 62.96
C ALA A 498 14.39 -32.34 62.96
N GLY A 499 14.57 -32.92 61.73
CA GLY A 499 15.08 -34.29 61.58
C GLY A 499 16.50 -34.46 62.08
N ALA A 500 17.40 -33.52 61.77
CA ALA A 500 18.78 -33.52 62.31
C ALA A 500 18.79 -33.35 63.81
N GLY A 501 17.98 -32.45 64.36
CA GLY A 501 17.82 -32.27 65.79
C GLY A 501 17.33 -33.55 66.55
N ALA A 502 16.33 -34.22 65.91
CA ALA A 502 15.82 -35.50 66.47
C ALA A 502 16.86 -36.61 66.41
N LEU A 503 17.67 -36.71 65.38
CA LEU A 503 18.76 -37.69 65.26
C LEU A 503 19.84 -37.43 66.27
N VAL A 504 20.26 -36.18 66.52
CA VAL A 504 21.21 -35.80 67.53
C VAL A 504 20.67 -36.11 68.92
N TYR A 505 19.40 -35.84 69.22
CA TYR A 505 18.74 -36.14 70.44
C TYR A 505 18.70 -37.66 70.73
N MET A 506 18.28 -38.46 69.73
CA MET A 506 18.24 -39.91 69.82
C MET A 506 19.63 -40.51 70.05
N LYS A 507 20.64 -40.01 69.33
CA LYS A 507 22.06 -40.43 69.56
C LYS A 507 22.55 -40.07 70.95
N SER A 508 22.27 -38.89 71.43
CA SER A 508 22.59 -38.43 72.77
C SER A 508 21.94 -39.28 73.89
N ARG A 509 20.66 -39.68 73.64
CA ARG A 509 19.94 -40.55 74.59
C ARG A 509 20.49 -41.95 74.63
N ASN A 510 20.83 -42.52 73.46
CA ASN A 510 21.44 -43.86 73.41
C ASN A 510 22.80 -43.91 74.03
N VAL A 511 23.62 -42.86 73.91
CA VAL A 511 24.90 -42.75 74.58
C VAL A 511 24.72 -42.65 76.10
N LYS A 512 23.73 -41.93 76.61
CA LYS A 512 23.40 -41.86 78.04
C LYS A 512 22.89 -43.18 78.59
N HIS A 513 22.22 -44.04 77.83
CA HIS A 513 21.82 -45.38 78.26
C HIS A 513 23.01 -46.37 78.29
N ALA A 514 23.93 -46.26 77.32
CA ALA A 514 25.16 -47.10 77.30
C ALA A 514 26.17 -46.78 78.36
N LEU A 515 26.11 -45.60 79.02
CA LEU A 515 26.97 -45.19 80.09
C LEU A 515 26.39 -45.47 81.51
N ARG A 516 25.18 -46.06 81.60
CA ARG A 516 24.47 -46.41 82.85
C ARG A 516 24.22 -47.91 83.03
N GLY A 517 24.77 -48.77 82.13
CA GLY A 517 24.75 -50.22 82.21
C GLY A 517 26.05 -50.82 82.76
#